data_4a16a60cb213fc6b4f786271a5473fd2
#
_entry.id   4a16a60cb213fc6b4f786271a5473fd2
#
_cell.length_a   1.000
_cell.length_b   1.000
_cell.length_c   1.000
_cell.angle_alpha   90.00
_cell.angle_beta   90.00
_cell.angle_gamma   90.00
#
_symmetry.space_group_name_H-M   'P 1'
#
loop_
_entity.id
_entity.type
_entity.pdbx_description
1 polymer ?
#
loop_
_entity_poly.entity_id
_entity_poly.type
_entity_poly.pdbx_seq_one_letter_code
_entity_poly.pdbx_strand_id
1 'polypeptide(L)'
;MGCLMELFELSMLEVIQKHEYISQREISSEIGISLGMVNILIKKFVKIGLIKSEKLSGNKVRYMLTPKGFSYLSKKTIDYISKSYKAVLKIQV
;
A
#
# COMPACT_ATOMS: atom_id res chain seq x y z
N MET A 1 15.78 -7.85 3.98
CA MET A 1 15.20 -7.91 2.63
C MET A 1 13.69 -7.74 2.61
N GLY A 2 12.97 -8.34 3.53
CA GLY A 2 11.53 -8.18 3.62
C GLY A 2 11.09 -6.76 3.93
N CYS A 3 11.91 -5.99 4.65
CA CYS A 3 11.55 -4.65 5.11
C CYS A 3 11.32 -3.65 4.00
N LEU A 4 12.17 -3.65 2.96
CA LEU A 4 12.04 -2.69 1.87
C LEU A 4 10.79 -2.96 1.04
N MET A 5 10.56 -4.23 0.69
CA MET A 5 9.37 -4.61 -0.06
C MET A 5 8.10 -4.34 0.75
N GLU A 6 8.15 -4.61 2.05
CA GLU A 6 7.03 -4.32 2.95
C GLU A 6 6.71 -2.84 3.01
N LEU A 7 7.73 -1.97 3.01
CA LEU A 7 7.53 -0.52 2.97
C LEU A 7 6.82 -0.09 1.68
N PHE A 8 7.20 -0.63 0.53
CA PHE A 8 6.55 -0.32 -0.73
C PHE A 8 5.10 -0.79 -0.73
N GLU A 9 4.84 -1.97 -0.18
CA GLU A 9 3.49 -2.49 -0.06
C GLU A 9 2.62 -1.60 0.82
N LEU A 10 3.12 -1.20 1.97
CA LEU A 10 2.40 -0.30 2.87
C LEU A 10 2.17 1.07 2.24
N SER A 11 3.19 1.62 1.59
CA SER A 11 3.08 2.90 0.90
C SER A 11 2.01 2.87 -0.18
N MET A 12 1.95 1.78 -0.94
CA MET A 12 0.95 1.64 -1.99
C MET A 12 -0.47 1.59 -1.42
N LEU A 13 -0.67 0.85 -0.35
CA LEU A 13 -1.97 0.78 0.32
C LEU A 13 -2.38 2.14 0.88
N GLU A 14 -1.44 2.88 1.48
CA GLU A 14 -1.71 4.22 1.98
C GLU A 14 -2.09 5.19 0.86
N VAL A 15 -1.39 5.15 -0.25
CA VAL A 15 -1.67 6.01 -1.39
C VAL A 15 -3.06 5.73 -1.93
N ILE A 16 -3.43 4.46 -2.07
CA ILE A 16 -4.76 4.06 -2.54
C ILE A 16 -5.84 4.54 -1.57
N GLN A 17 -5.58 4.46 -0.27
CA GLN A 17 -6.53 4.92 0.74
C GLN A 17 -6.79 6.42 0.67
N LYS A 18 -5.73 7.20 0.43
CA LYS A 18 -5.81 8.66 0.42
C LYS A 18 -6.50 9.23 -0.82
N HIS A 19 -6.50 8.50 -1.92
CA HIS A 19 -7.01 8.98 -3.19
C HIS A 19 -8.31 8.28 -3.56
N GLU A 20 -9.31 9.06 -3.96
CA GLU A 20 -10.57 8.50 -4.44
C GLU A 20 -10.38 7.83 -5.81
N TYR A 21 -9.60 8.45 -6.66
CA TYR A 21 -9.27 7.93 -7.99
C TYR A 21 -7.78 8.07 -8.23
N ILE A 22 -7.09 6.96 -8.42
CA ILE A 22 -5.67 7.00 -8.71
C ILE A 22 -5.34 5.93 -9.75
N SER A 23 -4.49 6.30 -10.70
CA SER A 23 -4.02 5.38 -11.73
C SER A 23 -2.73 4.69 -11.26
N GLN A 24 -2.38 3.58 -11.93
CA GLN A 24 -1.11 2.90 -11.64
C GLN A 24 0.08 3.82 -11.89
N ARG A 25 -0.01 4.66 -12.92
CA ARG A 25 1.06 5.61 -13.23
C ARG A 25 1.26 6.62 -12.13
N GLU A 26 0.18 7.13 -11.56
CA GLU A 26 0.24 8.06 -10.44
C GLU A 26 0.80 7.39 -9.19
N ILE A 27 0.42 6.14 -8.92
CA ILE A 27 0.98 5.35 -7.81
C ILE A 27 2.49 5.21 -8.01
N SER A 28 2.92 4.82 -9.20
CA SER A 28 4.33 4.68 -9.54
C SER A 28 5.11 5.97 -9.26
N SER A 29 4.54 7.10 -9.67
CA SER A 29 5.16 8.41 -9.46
C SER A 29 5.26 8.77 -7.97
N GLU A 30 4.21 8.52 -7.20
CA GLU A 30 4.19 8.89 -5.77
C GLU A 30 5.13 8.06 -4.92
N ILE A 31 5.20 6.75 -5.15
CA ILE A 31 6.02 5.89 -4.30
C ILE A 31 7.40 5.59 -4.86
N GLY A 32 7.67 6.03 -6.10
CA GLY A 32 8.99 5.93 -6.68
C GLY A 32 9.42 4.53 -7.12
N ILE A 33 8.48 3.71 -7.58
CA ILE A 33 8.78 2.40 -8.15
C ILE A 33 8.27 2.33 -9.59
N SER A 34 8.76 1.35 -10.34
CA SER A 34 8.38 1.21 -11.75
C SER A 34 6.89 0.89 -11.91
N LEU A 35 6.34 1.27 -13.05
CA LEU A 35 4.96 0.95 -13.39
C LEU A 35 4.72 -0.57 -13.40
N GLY A 36 5.69 -1.33 -13.89
CA GLY A 36 5.61 -2.79 -13.89
C GLY A 36 5.51 -3.36 -12.50
N MET A 37 6.27 -2.83 -11.56
CA MET A 37 6.21 -3.26 -10.16
C MET A 37 4.86 -2.92 -9.53
N VAL A 38 4.33 -1.72 -9.80
CA VAL A 38 3.00 -1.34 -9.32
C VAL A 38 1.95 -2.33 -9.84
N ASN A 39 2.02 -2.69 -11.11
CA ASN A 39 1.09 -3.65 -11.70
C ASN A 39 1.14 -5.01 -11.00
N ILE A 40 2.35 -5.49 -10.72
CA ILE A 40 2.56 -6.77 -10.02
C ILE A 40 1.96 -6.72 -8.62
N LEU A 41 2.23 -5.65 -7.88
CA LEU A 41 1.72 -5.50 -6.50
C LEU A 41 0.21 -5.38 -6.48
N ILE A 42 -0.38 -4.64 -7.41
CA ILE A 42 -1.83 -4.51 -7.48
C ILE A 42 -2.48 -5.86 -7.76
N LYS A 43 -1.95 -6.62 -8.71
CA LYS A 43 -2.47 -7.96 -9.00
C LYS A 43 -2.39 -8.88 -7.79
N LYS A 44 -1.28 -8.82 -7.07
CA LYS A 44 -1.09 -9.59 -5.84
C LYS A 44 -2.15 -9.21 -4.80
N PHE A 45 -2.34 -7.92 -4.56
CA PHE A 45 -3.26 -7.45 -3.52
C PHE A 45 -4.72 -7.70 -3.89
N VAL A 46 -5.06 -7.63 -5.17
CA VAL A 46 -6.41 -8.00 -5.62
C VAL A 46 -6.65 -9.49 -5.37
N LYS A 47 -5.66 -10.31 -5.70
CA LYS A 47 -5.77 -11.76 -5.52
C LYS A 47 -5.97 -12.16 -4.06
N ILE A 48 -5.24 -11.52 -3.14
CA ILE A 48 -5.37 -11.84 -1.71
C ILE A 48 -6.49 -11.07 -1.01
N GLY A 49 -7.20 -10.20 -1.75
CA GLY A 49 -8.39 -9.54 -1.24
C GLY A 49 -8.15 -8.26 -0.45
N LEU A 50 -6.99 -7.63 -0.58
CA LEU A 50 -6.69 -6.36 0.11
C LEU A 50 -7.16 -5.15 -0.69
N ILE A 51 -7.18 -5.26 -2.01
CA ILE A 51 -7.58 -4.19 -2.92
C ILE A 51 -8.68 -4.68 -3.82
N LYS A 52 -9.63 -3.81 -4.12
CA LYS A 52 -10.67 -4.04 -5.11
C LYS A 52 -10.44 -3.07 -6.28
N SER A 53 -10.53 -3.56 -7.50
CA SER A 53 -10.49 -2.73 -8.68
C SER A 53 -11.89 -2.63 -9.29
N GLU A 54 -12.26 -1.44 -9.70
CA GLU A 54 -13.55 -1.17 -10.32
C GLU A 54 -13.34 -0.45 -11.64
N LYS A 55 -13.95 -0.99 -12.71
CA LYS A 55 -13.88 -0.37 -14.01
C LYS A 55 -14.87 0.76 -14.09
N LEU A 56 -14.37 1.95 -14.42
CA LEU A 56 -15.17 3.11 -14.68
C LEU A 56 -15.42 3.24 -16.20
N SER A 57 -16.18 4.24 -16.61
CA SER A 57 -16.45 4.45 -18.04
C SER A 57 -15.14 4.73 -18.79
N GLY A 58 -15.01 4.14 -19.97
CA GLY A 58 -13.80 4.23 -20.78
C GLY A 58 -12.74 3.26 -20.26
N ASN A 59 -11.47 3.68 -20.29
CA ASN A 59 -10.35 2.84 -19.83
C ASN A 59 -9.90 3.16 -18.40
N LYS A 60 -10.72 3.90 -17.66
CA LYS A 60 -10.38 4.28 -16.29
C LYS A 60 -10.70 3.17 -15.32
N VAL A 61 -9.79 2.95 -14.36
CA VAL A 61 -9.93 1.96 -13.30
C VAL A 61 -9.73 2.67 -11.97
N ARG A 62 -10.59 2.35 -11.03
CA ARG A 62 -10.50 2.85 -9.66
C ARG A 62 -10.03 1.74 -8.75
N TYR A 63 -9.09 2.07 -7.86
CA TYR A 63 -8.60 1.13 -6.85
C TYR A 63 -9.08 1.57 -5.48
N MET A 64 -9.52 0.60 -4.68
CA MET A 64 -10.02 0.84 -3.32
C MET A 64 -9.50 -0.22 -2.39
N LEU A 65 -9.31 0.15 -1.12
CA LEU A 65 -9.04 -0.85 -0.09
C LEU A 65 -10.34 -1.57 0.28
N THR A 66 -10.24 -2.88 0.45
CA THR A 66 -11.32 -3.66 1.05
C THR A 66 -11.29 -3.51 2.57
N PRO A 67 -12.35 -3.91 3.31
CA PRO A 67 -12.27 -3.96 4.77
C PRO A 67 -11.06 -4.76 5.26
N LYS A 68 -10.75 -5.85 4.59
CA LYS A 68 -9.55 -6.64 4.88
C LYS A 68 -8.28 -5.83 4.65
N GLY A 69 -8.24 -5.02 3.58
CA GLY A 69 -7.11 -4.15 3.28
C GLY A 69 -6.90 -3.08 4.34
N PHE A 70 -7.97 -2.45 4.81
CA PHE A 70 -7.89 -1.48 5.90
C PHE A 70 -7.36 -2.11 7.18
N SER A 71 -7.86 -3.29 7.52
CA SER A 71 -7.40 -4.02 8.70
C SER A 71 -5.93 -4.37 8.60
N TYR A 72 -5.51 -4.86 7.44
CA TYR A 72 -4.11 -5.22 7.20
C TYR A 72 -3.20 -4.00 7.32
N LEU A 73 -3.58 -2.89 6.69
CA LEU A 73 -2.79 -1.66 6.71
C LEU A 73 -2.66 -1.13 8.14
N SER A 74 -3.76 -1.07 8.88
CA SER A 74 -3.76 -0.58 10.26
C SER A 74 -2.87 -1.43 11.15
N LYS A 75 -2.98 -2.74 11.04
CA LYS A 75 -2.19 -3.67 11.83
C LYS A 75 -0.69 -3.55 11.54
N LYS A 76 -0.33 -3.49 10.25
CA LYS A 76 1.08 -3.36 9.84
C LYS A 76 1.65 -2.02 10.25
N THR A 77 0.88 -0.95 10.14
CA THR A 77 1.31 0.39 10.54
C THR A 77 1.56 0.45 12.05
N ILE A 78 0.67 -0.11 12.85
CA ILE A 78 0.84 -0.18 14.29
C ILE A 78 2.09 -0.98 14.66
N ASP A 79 2.30 -2.13 14.02
CA ASP A 79 3.49 -2.94 14.26
C ASP A 79 4.76 -2.17 13.96
N TYR A 80 4.79 -1.44 12.85
CA TYR A 80 5.95 -0.64 12.45
C TYR A 80 6.22 0.47 13.46
N ILE A 81 5.21 1.20 13.88
CA ILE A 81 5.34 2.27 14.87
C ILE A 81 5.83 1.72 16.21
N SER A 82 5.26 0.60 16.65
CA SER A 82 5.66 -0.05 17.90
C SER A 82 7.12 -0.44 17.90
N LYS A 83 7.61 -1.03 16.82
CA LYS A 83 9.01 -1.41 16.68
C LYS A 83 9.94 -0.19 16.68
N SER A 84 9.55 0.86 15.96
CA SER A 84 10.32 2.09 15.90
C SER A 84 10.38 2.78 17.26
N TYR A 85 9.27 2.81 17.98
CA TYR A 85 9.19 3.39 19.31
C TYR A 85 10.09 2.66 20.30
N LYS A 86 10.09 1.32 20.26
CA LYS A 86 10.96 0.51 21.13
C LYS A 86 12.44 0.77 20.82
N ALA A 87 12.79 0.89 19.56
CA ALA A 87 14.16 1.19 19.17
C ALA A 87 14.61 2.56 19.69
N VAL A 88 13.75 3.58 19.62
CA VAL A 88 14.03 4.90 20.14
C VAL A 88 14.22 4.88 21.66
N LEU A 89 13.36 4.16 22.37
CA LEU A 89 13.50 4.03 23.82
C LEU A 89 14.80 3.37 24.21
N LYS A 90 15.24 2.36 23.48
CA LYS A 90 16.52 1.69 23.74
C LYS A 90 17.70 2.65 23.57
N ILE A 91 17.63 3.52 22.60
CA ILE A 91 18.69 4.50 22.34
C ILE A 91 18.78 5.53 23.47
N GLN A 92 17.65 5.89 24.07
CA GLN A 92 17.61 6.88 25.12
C GLN A 92 18.04 6.34 26.49
N VAL A 93 18.12 5.05 26.66
CA VAL A 93 18.57 4.42 27.88
C VAL A 93 20.06 4.16 27.85
#